data_073294fd00590d950a6fadd9564b4697
#
_entry.id   073294fd00590d950a6fadd9564b4697
#
_cell.length_a   1.000
_cell.length_b   1.000
_cell.length_c   1.000
_cell.angle_alpha   90.00
_cell.angle_beta   90.00
_cell.angle_gamma   90.00
#
_symmetry.space_group_name_H-M   'P 1'
#
loop_
_entity.id
_entity.type
_entity.pdbx_description
1 polymer ?
#
loop_
_entity_poly.entity_id
_entity_poly.type
_entity_poly.pdbx_seq_one_letter_code
_entity_poly.pdbx_strand_id
1 'polypeptide(L)'
;MPLRVIKKYPNRRLYDTRISSYITIEDVRQLIVDGEEFEVRDAKSGEDLTRCVLLQIIAEHEQDGEPMLSTQLLSQIIRFYGDSLQGFMGNYLERSMQMFLEQQQQFRQQMSGLIGQAPWTMLNQLTEKNLEMWKDFQQGLVGGSMGRPAAQRPPAKDEKDKSRA
;
A
#
# COMPACT_ATOMS: atom_id res chain seq x y z
N MET A 1 15.29 2.62 26.53
CA MET A 1 16.23 1.49 26.69
C MET A 1 17.50 1.83 25.95
N PRO A 2 18.71 1.36 26.36
CA PRO A 2 19.92 1.61 25.57
C PRO A 2 19.78 0.95 24.18
N LEU A 3 20.27 1.64 23.15
CA LEU A 3 20.28 1.18 21.78
C LEU A 3 21.03 -0.15 21.67
N ARG A 4 20.50 -1.12 20.95
CA ARG A 4 21.12 -2.44 20.77
C ARG A 4 22.31 -2.33 19.83
N VAL A 5 23.49 -2.77 20.26
CA VAL A 5 24.72 -2.67 19.45
C VAL A 5 25.11 -4.05 18.94
N ILE A 6 25.25 -4.16 17.63
CA ILE A 6 25.71 -5.36 16.92
C ILE A 6 27.12 -5.05 16.40
N LYS A 7 28.10 -5.90 16.71
CA LYS A 7 29.48 -5.76 16.22
C LYS A 7 29.70 -6.60 15.00
N LYS A 8 30.16 -5.99 13.90
CA LYS A 8 30.55 -6.69 12.65
C LYS A 8 32.04 -6.91 12.64
N TYR A 9 32.45 -8.16 12.50
CA TYR A 9 33.85 -8.56 12.41
C TYR A 9 34.31 -8.69 10.95
N PRO A 10 35.64 -8.63 10.67
CA PRO A 10 36.19 -8.75 9.30
C PRO A 10 35.83 -10.08 8.60
N ASN A 11 35.60 -11.14 9.36
CA ASN A 11 35.16 -12.44 8.87
C ASN A 11 33.65 -12.52 8.58
N ARG A 12 32.99 -11.38 8.42
CA ARG A 12 31.55 -11.22 8.15
C ARG A 12 30.62 -11.71 9.28
N ARG A 13 31.15 -12.11 10.44
CA ARG A 13 30.33 -12.50 11.59
C ARG A 13 29.76 -11.28 12.28
N LEU A 14 28.51 -11.41 12.72
CA LEU A 14 27.81 -10.42 13.52
C LEU A 14 27.71 -10.92 14.95
N TYR A 15 27.99 -10.06 15.92
CA TYR A 15 27.92 -10.37 17.35
C TYR A 15 26.99 -9.37 18.03
N ASP A 16 25.96 -9.89 18.62
CA ASP A 16 25.00 -9.09 19.34
C ASP A 16 25.45 -8.94 20.80
N THR A 17 25.74 -7.71 21.21
CA THR A 17 26.24 -7.39 22.55
C THR A 17 25.17 -7.54 23.62
N ARG A 18 23.87 -7.43 23.28
CA ARG A 18 22.75 -7.52 24.21
C ARG A 18 22.53 -8.95 24.71
N ILE A 19 22.63 -9.91 23.81
CA ILE A 19 22.48 -11.34 24.13
C ILE A 19 23.82 -12.09 24.24
N SER A 20 24.92 -11.37 24.00
CA SER A 20 26.30 -11.93 24.04
C SER A 20 26.50 -13.16 23.15
N SER A 21 25.94 -13.13 21.93
CA SER A 21 25.98 -14.23 20.99
C SER A 21 26.27 -13.80 19.56
N TYR A 22 26.83 -14.71 18.76
CA TYR A 22 26.90 -14.54 17.32
C TYR A 22 25.52 -14.74 16.70
N ILE A 23 25.20 -13.87 15.75
CA ILE A 23 23.93 -13.88 15.02
C ILE A 23 24.17 -13.85 13.53
N THR A 24 23.18 -14.25 12.76
CA THR A 24 23.15 -14.22 11.29
C THR A 24 22.60 -12.90 10.77
N ILE A 25 22.73 -12.66 9.47
CA ILE A 25 22.12 -11.50 8.83
C ILE A 25 20.58 -11.61 8.85
N GLU A 26 20.05 -12.83 8.80
CA GLU A 26 18.63 -13.11 8.93
C GLU A 26 18.08 -12.77 10.33
N ASP A 27 18.87 -13.03 11.38
CA ASP A 27 18.50 -12.62 12.73
C ASP A 27 18.42 -11.09 12.84
N VAL A 28 19.33 -10.36 12.16
CA VAL A 28 19.25 -8.87 12.10
C VAL A 28 18.00 -8.42 11.36
N ARG A 29 17.63 -9.08 10.27
CA ARG A 29 16.37 -8.81 9.57
C ARG A 29 15.17 -9.01 10.50
N GLN A 30 15.18 -10.08 11.29
CA GLN A 30 14.10 -10.35 12.23
C GLN A 30 13.96 -9.24 13.28
N LEU A 31 15.06 -8.66 13.77
CA LEU A 31 15.02 -7.50 14.66
C LEU A 31 14.28 -6.31 14.06
N ILE A 32 14.46 -6.07 12.76
CA ILE A 32 13.75 -4.99 12.05
C ILE A 32 12.25 -5.30 11.98
N VAL A 33 11.89 -6.52 11.67
CA VAL A 33 10.48 -6.96 11.60
C VAL A 33 9.81 -6.85 12.98
N ASP A 34 10.53 -7.12 14.04
CA ASP A 34 10.07 -7.04 15.43
C ASP A 34 10.02 -5.58 15.94
N GLY A 35 10.52 -4.61 15.15
CA GLY A 35 10.54 -3.19 15.52
C GLY A 35 11.62 -2.85 16.56
N GLU A 36 12.65 -3.70 16.70
CA GLU A 36 13.78 -3.44 17.59
C GLU A 36 14.74 -2.39 16.99
N GLU A 37 15.08 -1.37 17.77
CA GLU A 37 16.08 -0.39 17.39
C GLU A 37 17.49 -0.91 17.68
N PHE A 38 18.37 -0.85 16.69
CA PHE A 38 19.77 -1.27 16.81
C PHE A 38 20.70 -0.45 15.93
N GLU A 39 21.99 -0.55 16.20
CA GLU A 39 23.07 -0.08 15.32
C GLU A 39 24.08 -1.20 15.09
N VAL A 40 24.70 -1.19 13.92
CA VAL A 40 25.78 -2.14 13.57
C VAL A 40 27.09 -1.34 13.50
N ARG A 41 28.08 -1.74 14.30
CA ARG A 41 29.39 -1.10 14.32
C ARG A 41 30.49 -2.08 13.92
N ASP A 42 31.49 -1.58 13.20
CA ASP A 42 32.71 -2.36 12.99
C ASP A 42 33.36 -2.67 14.35
N ALA A 43 33.70 -3.93 14.56
CA ALA A 43 34.27 -4.39 15.84
C ALA A 43 35.65 -3.80 16.14
N LYS A 44 36.37 -3.34 15.09
CA LYS A 44 37.76 -2.87 15.17
C LYS A 44 37.86 -1.34 15.16
N SER A 45 37.19 -0.70 14.20
CA SER A 45 37.22 0.76 14.02
C SER A 45 36.12 1.49 14.80
N GLY A 46 35.03 0.81 15.16
CA GLY A 46 33.84 1.43 15.74
C GLY A 46 32.97 2.20 14.74
N GLU A 47 33.33 2.17 13.45
CA GLU A 47 32.57 2.82 12.39
C GLU A 47 31.14 2.29 12.30
N ASP A 48 30.18 3.16 12.01
CA ASP A 48 28.79 2.77 11.79
C ASP A 48 28.61 2.08 10.43
N LEU A 49 28.27 0.81 10.47
CA LEU A 49 28.00 -0.04 9.32
C LEU A 49 26.52 -0.38 9.16
N THR A 50 25.63 0.23 9.93
CA THR A 50 24.19 -0.06 9.94
C THR A 50 23.62 -0.02 8.54
N ARG A 51 23.85 1.10 7.83
CA ARG A 51 23.34 1.26 6.45
C ARG A 51 23.85 0.19 5.49
N CYS A 52 25.14 -0.17 5.61
CA CYS A 52 25.74 -1.23 4.76
C CYS A 52 25.07 -2.59 4.99
N VAL A 53 24.77 -2.91 6.26
CA VAL A 53 24.10 -4.17 6.61
C VAL A 53 22.65 -4.18 6.15
N LEU A 54 21.93 -3.08 6.28
CA LEU A 54 20.57 -2.97 5.76
C LEU A 54 20.50 -3.18 4.24
N LEU A 55 21.42 -2.58 3.49
CA LEU A 55 21.52 -2.78 2.04
C LEU A 55 21.86 -4.23 1.69
N GLN A 56 22.72 -4.89 2.49
CA GLN A 56 23.05 -6.29 2.31
C GLN A 56 21.83 -7.19 2.53
N ILE A 57 21.02 -6.95 3.56
CA ILE A 57 19.76 -7.68 3.82
C ILE A 57 18.83 -7.57 2.61
N ILE A 58 18.63 -6.34 2.09
CA ILE A 58 17.78 -6.12 0.91
C ILE A 58 18.32 -6.91 -0.28
N ALA A 59 19.64 -6.81 -0.55
CA ALA A 59 20.25 -7.50 -1.70
C ALA A 59 20.12 -9.04 -1.62
N GLU A 60 20.27 -9.62 -0.43
CA GLU A 60 20.09 -11.06 -0.23
C GLU A 60 18.63 -11.49 -0.49
N HIS A 61 17.65 -10.76 0.03
CA HIS A 61 16.24 -11.05 -0.19
C HIS A 61 15.79 -10.89 -1.64
N GLU A 62 16.32 -9.90 -2.34
CA GLU A 62 16.03 -9.70 -3.77
C GLU A 62 16.61 -10.82 -4.67
N GLN A 63 17.63 -11.56 -4.20
CA GLN A 63 18.23 -12.68 -4.93
C GLN A 63 17.54 -14.01 -4.65
N ASP A 64 17.07 -14.24 -3.43
CA ASP A 64 16.62 -15.55 -2.96
C ASP A 64 15.10 -15.74 -3.01
N GLY A 65 14.31 -14.68 -3.31
CA GLY A 65 12.85 -14.69 -3.28
C GLY A 65 12.16 -14.09 -4.51
N GLU A 66 10.89 -13.72 -4.34
CA GLU A 66 10.19 -12.88 -5.32
C GLU A 66 10.71 -11.44 -5.19
N PRO A 67 11.41 -10.91 -6.22
CA PRO A 67 12.00 -9.60 -6.15
C PRO A 67 10.92 -8.51 -6.05
N MET A 68 11.03 -7.65 -5.06
CA MET A 68 10.18 -6.48 -4.90
C MET A 68 10.63 -5.32 -5.80
N LEU A 69 11.94 -5.24 -6.08
CA LEU A 69 12.55 -4.16 -6.85
C LEU A 69 12.76 -4.58 -8.30
N SER A 70 11.96 -4.06 -9.23
CA SER A 70 12.16 -4.34 -10.66
C SER A 70 13.50 -3.82 -11.15
N THR A 71 14.08 -4.48 -12.18
CA THR A 71 15.31 -4.04 -12.85
C THR A 71 15.22 -2.58 -13.34
N GLN A 72 14.03 -2.17 -13.78
CA GLN A 72 13.79 -0.80 -14.21
C GLN A 72 13.90 0.19 -13.04
N LEU A 73 13.30 -0.14 -11.89
CA LEU A 73 13.37 0.69 -10.69
C LEU A 73 14.81 0.81 -10.18
N LEU A 74 15.53 -0.32 -10.09
CA LEU A 74 16.93 -0.33 -9.69
C LEU A 74 17.79 0.54 -10.62
N SER A 75 17.58 0.42 -11.94
CA SER A 75 18.31 1.25 -12.91
C SER A 75 18.02 2.75 -12.75
N GLN A 76 16.79 3.11 -12.44
CA GLN A 76 16.43 4.51 -12.17
C GLN A 76 17.07 5.02 -10.88
N ILE A 77 17.04 4.24 -9.79
CA ILE A 77 17.70 4.60 -8.54
C ILE A 77 19.19 4.84 -8.78
N ILE A 78 19.85 3.94 -9.51
CA ILE A 78 21.28 4.07 -9.82
C ILE A 78 21.58 5.36 -10.59
N ARG A 79 20.73 5.78 -11.51
CA ARG A 79 20.92 7.03 -12.28
C ARG A 79 20.88 8.29 -11.42
N PHE A 80 20.20 8.25 -10.28
CA PHE A 80 20.15 9.39 -9.36
C PHE A 80 21.39 9.52 -8.47
N TYR A 81 22.24 8.49 -8.40
CA TYR A 81 23.49 8.60 -7.65
C TYR A 81 24.46 9.54 -8.36
N GLY A 82 24.90 10.57 -7.65
CA GLY A 82 25.81 11.59 -8.18
C GLY A 82 25.10 12.75 -8.90
N ASP A 83 23.78 12.73 -9.04
CA ASP A 83 23.00 13.84 -9.55
C ASP A 83 22.70 14.86 -8.42
N SER A 84 22.51 16.13 -8.82
CA SER A 84 22.05 17.21 -7.92
C SER A 84 20.70 16.91 -7.28
N LEU A 85 19.92 16.02 -7.86
CA LEU A 85 18.62 15.58 -7.37
C LEU A 85 18.68 14.43 -6.33
N GLN A 86 19.86 13.89 -6.03
CA GLN A 86 20.03 12.75 -5.12
C GLN A 86 19.39 13.01 -3.75
N GLY A 87 19.62 14.18 -3.15
CA GLY A 87 19.04 14.54 -1.85
C GLY A 87 17.52 14.69 -1.89
N PHE A 88 17.01 15.26 -2.99
CA PHE A 88 15.56 15.39 -3.19
C PHE A 88 14.88 14.01 -3.31
N MET A 89 15.47 13.10 -4.10
CA MET A 89 14.95 11.75 -4.27
C MET A 89 14.98 10.94 -2.96
N GLY A 90 16.04 11.06 -2.17
CA GLY A 90 16.12 10.42 -0.86
C GLY A 90 14.98 10.84 0.05
N ASN A 91 14.79 12.14 0.21
CA ASN A 91 13.70 12.70 1.03
C ASN A 91 12.30 12.34 0.49
N TYR A 92 12.13 12.30 -0.83
CA TYR A 92 10.87 11.91 -1.46
C TYR A 92 10.53 10.43 -1.18
N LEU A 93 11.50 9.53 -1.35
CA LEU A 93 11.31 8.10 -1.08
C LEU A 93 10.98 7.84 0.40
N GLU A 94 11.72 8.48 1.31
CA GLU A 94 11.47 8.37 2.75
C GLU A 94 10.06 8.84 3.11
N ARG A 95 9.66 10.01 2.63
CA ARG A 95 8.34 10.58 2.88
C ARG A 95 7.21 9.75 2.26
N SER A 96 7.42 9.24 1.05
CA SER A 96 6.46 8.36 0.37
C SER A 96 6.26 7.06 1.13
N MET A 97 7.33 6.47 1.66
CA MET A 97 7.27 5.27 2.47
C MET A 97 6.53 5.50 3.79
N GLN A 98 6.81 6.61 4.48
CA GLN A 98 6.11 6.98 5.71
C GLN A 98 4.61 7.14 5.47
N MET A 99 4.22 7.89 4.43
CA MET A 99 2.80 8.07 4.07
C MET A 99 2.11 6.74 3.75
N PHE A 100 2.79 5.85 3.04
CA PHE A 100 2.26 4.53 2.72
C PHE A 100 2.02 3.69 3.98
N LEU A 101 2.99 3.68 4.92
CA LEU A 101 2.87 2.94 6.18
C LEU A 101 1.75 3.49 7.07
N GLU A 102 1.61 4.83 7.16
CA GLU A 102 0.51 5.47 7.89
C GLU A 102 -0.85 5.11 7.28
N GLN A 103 -0.98 5.16 5.96
CA GLN A 103 -2.21 4.79 5.27
C GLN A 103 -2.55 3.31 5.48
N GLN A 104 -1.55 2.43 5.44
CA GLN A 104 -1.73 1.00 5.70
C GLN A 104 -2.21 0.75 7.14
N GLN A 105 -1.66 1.47 8.13
CA GLN A 105 -2.10 1.36 9.53
C GLN A 105 -3.54 1.84 9.72
N GLN A 106 -3.92 2.97 9.11
CA GLN A 106 -5.29 3.48 9.15
C GLN A 106 -6.27 2.48 8.53
N PHE A 107 -5.93 1.91 7.38
CA PHE A 107 -6.75 0.89 6.72
C PHE A 107 -6.92 -0.34 7.61
N ARG A 108 -5.85 -0.81 8.25
CA ARG A 108 -5.88 -1.96 9.17
C ARG A 108 -6.75 -1.67 10.40
N GLN A 109 -6.68 -0.44 10.95
CA GLN A 109 -7.51 -0.03 12.08
C GLN A 109 -8.99 0.06 11.71
N GLN A 110 -9.31 0.59 10.52
CA GLN A 110 -10.69 0.62 10.01
C GLN A 110 -11.25 -0.78 9.79
N MET A 111 -10.46 -1.68 9.21
CA MET A 111 -10.85 -3.07 9.02
C MET A 111 -11.04 -3.81 10.36
N SER A 112 -10.17 -3.60 11.34
CA SER A 112 -10.31 -4.24 12.66
C SER A 112 -11.53 -3.71 13.43
N GLY A 113 -11.87 -2.44 13.26
CA GLY A 113 -13.10 -1.84 13.81
C GLY A 113 -14.38 -2.41 13.17
N LEU A 114 -14.34 -2.77 11.89
CA LEU A 114 -15.46 -3.38 11.19
C LEU A 114 -15.64 -4.88 11.55
N ILE A 115 -14.54 -5.59 11.82
CA ILE A 115 -14.59 -7.02 12.21
C ILE A 115 -14.98 -7.18 13.70
N GLY A 116 -14.72 -6.16 14.52
CA GLY A 116 -15.10 -6.15 15.96
C GLY A 116 -16.55 -5.82 16.25
N GLN A 117 -17.27 -5.21 15.30
CA GLN A 117 -18.72 -5.06 15.37
C GLN A 117 -19.36 -6.20 14.58
N ALA A 118 -20.02 -7.10 15.29
CA ALA A 118 -20.57 -8.36 14.81
C ALA A 118 -21.09 -8.31 13.37
N PRO A 119 -20.65 -9.22 12.47
CA PRO A 119 -21.07 -9.27 11.06
C PRO A 119 -22.58 -9.33 10.86
N TRP A 120 -23.31 -9.73 11.89
CA TRP A 120 -24.76 -9.87 11.89
C TRP A 120 -25.53 -8.53 11.86
N THR A 121 -25.01 -7.46 12.45
CA THR A 121 -25.69 -6.15 12.43
C THR A 121 -25.58 -5.47 11.08
N MET A 122 -24.45 -5.65 10.38
CA MET A 122 -24.27 -5.12 9.02
C MET A 122 -25.06 -5.93 7.98
N LEU A 123 -25.13 -7.26 8.16
CA LEU A 123 -25.94 -8.11 7.31
C LEU A 123 -27.44 -7.82 7.47
N ASN A 124 -27.92 -7.57 8.70
CA ASN A 124 -29.30 -7.17 8.95
C ASN A 124 -29.64 -5.81 8.33
N GLN A 125 -28.75 -4.80 8.44
CA GLN A 125 -28.98 -3.49 7.83
C GLN A 125 -28.97 -3.53 6.29
N LEU A 126 -28.10 -4.36 5.69
CA LEU A 126 -28.08 -4.58 4.24
C LEU A 126 -29.30 -5.36 3.77
N THR A 127 -29.78 -6.31 4.57
CA THR A 127 -30.98 -7.11 4.25
C THR A 127 -32.23 -6.26 4.38
N GLU A 128 -32.38 -5.42 5.41
CA GLU A 128 -33.50 -4.51 5.57
C GLU A 128 -33.58 -3.46 4.46
N LYS A 129 -32.47 -2.80 4.13
CA LYS A 129 -32.42 -1.83 3.01
C LYS A 129 -32.67 -2.48 1.65
N ASN A 130 -32.19 -3.70 1.44
CA ASN A 130 -32.47 -4.43 0.20
C ASN A 130 -33.92 -4.90 0.11
N LEU A 131 -34.55 -5.25 1.25
CA LEU A 131 -35.97 -5.63 1.30
C LEU A 131 -36.88 -4.41 1.09
N GLU A 132 -36.52 -3.24 1.61
CA GLU A 132 -37.27 -1.99 1.37
C GLU A 132 -37.20 -1.58 -0.10
N MET A 133 -36.01 -1.61 -0.72
CA MET A 133 -35.86 -1.34 -2.15
C MET A 133 -36.64 -2.33 -3.03
N TRP A 134 -36.71 -3.62 -2.62
CA TRP A 134 -37.50 -4.63 -3.33
C TRP A 134 -39.00 -4.41 -3.20
N LYS A 135 -39.47 -3.97 -2.02
CA LYS A 135 -40.89 -3.62 -1.80
C LYS A 135 -41.29 -2.41 -2.61
N ASP A 136 -40.46 -1.36 -2.63
CA ASP A 136 -40.72 -0.17 -3.43
C ASP A 136 -40.70 -0.45 -4.94
N PHE A 137 -39.80 -1.33 -5.39
CA PHE A 137 -39.76 -1.78 -6.79
C PHE A 137 -41.03 -2.60 -7.16
N GLN A 138 -41.49 -3.50 -6.28
CA GLN A 138 -42.74 -4.24 -6.51
C GLN A 138 -43.97 -3.34 -6.48
N GLN A 139 -44.06 -2.37 -5.59
CA GLN A 139 -45.16 -1.42 -5.54
C GLN A 139 -45.18 -0.51 -6.78
N GLY A 140 -44.02 -0.11 -7.28
CA GLY A 140 -43.91 0.64 -8.54
C GLY A 140 -44.34 -0.15 -9.76
N LEU A 141 -44.13 -1.49 -9.77
CA LEU A 141 -44.51 -2.36 -10.89
C LEU A 141 -46.02 -2.73 -10.85
N VAL A 142 -46.63 -2.85 -9.67
CA VAL A 142 -48.02 -3.21 -9.52
C VAL A 142 -48.94 -1.98 -9.54
N GLY A 143 -48.44 -0.80 -9.14
CA GLY A 143 -49.14 0.48 -9.21
C GLY A 143 -49.18 1.17 -10.56
N GLY A 144 -48.43 0.67 -11.54
CA GLY A 144 -48.31 1.26 -12.89
C GLY A 144 -49.28 0.76 -13.95
N SER A 145 -50.31 -0.02 -13.60
CA SER A 145 -51.28 -0.52 -14.55
C SER A 145 -52.62 0.23 -14.44
N MET A 146 -52.65 1.50 -14.74
CA MET A 146 -53.84 2.23 -15.26
C MET A 146 -53.44 3.69 -15.51
N GLY A 147 -53.20 4.01 -16.76
CA GLY A 147 -52.98 5.37 -17.20
C GLY A 147 -52.25 5.47 -18.53
N ARG A 148 -52.92 5.12 -19.65
CA ARG A 148 -52.43 5.48 -20.99
C ARG A 148 -52.43 7.02 -21.10
N PRO A 149 -51.32 7.65 -21.42
CA PRO A 149 -51.33 8.96 -22.06
C PRO A 149 -51.35 8.76 -23.59
N ALA A 150 -52.28 9.48 -24.20
CA ALA A 150 -52.55 9.55 -25.61
C ALA A 150 -51.33 9.90 -26.46
N ALA A 151 -51.26 9.28 -27.61
CA ALA A 151 -50.34 9.54 -28.69
C ALA A 151 -50.40 11.03 -29.07
N GLN A 152 -49.32 11.78 -28.90
CA GLN A 152 -49.09 13.00 -29.68
C GLN A 152 -48.24 12.68 -30.88
N ARG A 153 -48.88 12.77 -32.07
CA ARG A 153 -48.28 12.77 -33.39
C ARG A 153 -47.32 13.97 -33.52
N PRO A 154 -46.12 13.78 -34.05
CA PRO A 154 -45.33 14.94 -34.46
C PRO A 154 -45.89 15.52 -35.78
N PRO A 155 -45.86 16.87 -35.97
CA PRO A 155 -46.33 17.52 -37.16
C PRO A 155 -45.39 17.26 -38.33
N ALA A 156 -46.03 17.01 -39.51
CA ALA A 156 -45.40 16.84 -40.80
C ALA A 156 -44.61 18.11 -41.17
N LYS A 157 -43.36 17.92 -41.60
CA LYS A 157 -42.62 18.96 -42.31
C LYS A 157 -43.03 18.93 -43.77
N ASP A 158 -43.64 20.03 -44.18
CA ASP A 158 -43.93 20.39 -45.54
C ASP A 158 -42.62 20.51 -46.36
N GLU A 159 -42.59 19.76 -47.39
CA GLU A 159 -41.70 19.84 -48.53
C GLU A 159 -42.29 20.91 -49.51
N LYS A 160 -41.56 21.96 -49.73
CA LYS A 160 -41.64 22.85 -50.89
C LYS A 160 -40.31 23.59 -51.00
N ASP A 161 -39.61 23.29 -51.98
CA ASP A 161 -39.66 23.55 -53.41
C ASP A 161 -38.65 24.65 -53.83
N LYS A 162 -37.94 24.28 -54.85
CA LYS A 162 -37.38 25.10 -55.94
C LYS A 162 -36.05 25.86 -55.70
N SER A 163 -35.02 25.37 -56.33
CA SER A 163 -34.66 25.78 -57.72
C SER A 163 -33.88 27.11 -57.83
N ARG A 164 -32.78 27.07 -58.55
CA ARG A 164 -32.01 28.13 -59.23
C ARG A 164 -30.91 28.83 -58.37
N ALA A 165 -29.65 28.68 -58.65
CA ALA A 165 -28.85 29.06 -59.82
C ALA A 165 -27.47 28.47 -59.61
#